data_ce628e901bc10e53ee52c7034b8bb067
#
_entry.id   ce628e901bc10e53ee52c7034b8bb067
#
_cell.length_a   1.000
_cell.length_b   1.000
_cell.length_c   1.000
_cell.angle_alpha   90.00
_cell.angle_beta   90.00
_cell.angle_gamma   90.00
#
_symmetry.space_group_name_H-M   'P 1'
#
loop_
_entity.id
_entity.type
_entity.pdbx_description
1 polymer ?
#
loop_
_entity_poly.entity_id
_entity_poly.type
_entity_poly.pdbx_seq_one_letter_code
_entity_poly.pdbx_strand_id
1 'polypeptide(L)'
;LSEIKIDSGLIMLIKEYLAHQLIGTSLEKAASKLRDFTKTLERRKHPELHEIYAESERTELAINRIINSSMHCIDIGAHLGSVLNHIHELSPDGKHIAAEPIPYKYQWLKNKFPNAEIFQVALSDANGEVDFYLQPQRSGFSGLKLHSSGSADAQVEVLKVNCVRLDDIVPPDLPIGFIKIDVEGGELAALRGGENILNRYHPTILFECAQSALNAHNVSQSQVYDFFRAHGYSLFLIKDWLAGNEPLTYEQFIKSME
;
A
#
# COMPACT_ATOMS: atom_id res chain seq x y z
N LEU A 1 -37.08 -1.16 25.97
CA LEU A 1 -36.37 -0.61 24.79
C LEU A 1 -35.09 -1.40 24.62
N SER A 2 -35.10 -2.39 23.69
CA SER A 2 -33.90 -3.14 23.33
C SER A 2 -32.91 -2.17 22.70
N GLU A 3 -31.73 -2.01 23.30
CA GLU A 3 -30.61 -1.33 22.69
C GLU A 3 -30.28 -2.01 21.36
N ILE A 4 -30.47 -1.30 20.25
CA ILE A 4 -30.00 -1.73 18.95
C ILE A 4 -28.45 -1.65 19.02
N LYS A 5 -27.81 -2.78 19.29
CA LYS A 5 -26.36 -2.90 19.11
C LYS A 5 -26.09 -2.86 17.61
N ILE A 6 -25.70 -1.70 17.11
CA ILE A 6 -25.20 -1.58 15.74
C ILE A 6 -23.87 -2.36 15.67
N ASP A 7 -23.78 -3.28 14.71
CA ASP A 7 -22.57 -4.07 14.48
C ASP A 7 -21.39 -3.14 14.18
N SER A 8 -20.32 -3.30 14.95
CA SER A 8 -19.10 -2.48 14.80
C SER A 8 -18.47 -2.63 13.40
N GLY A 9 -18.61 -3.80 12.78
CA GLY A 9 -18.16 -4.06 11.41
C GLY A 9 -18.95 -3.23 10.39
N LEU A 10 -20.28 -3.12 10.55
CA LEU A 10 -21.11 -2.32 9.67
C LEU A 10 -20.78 -0.82 9.78
N ILE A 11 -20.53 -0.33 11.00
CA ILE A 11 -20.12 1.07 11.21
C ILE A 11 -18.79 1.34 10.49
N MET A 12 -17.85 0.43 10.58
CA MET A 12 -16.53 0.59 9.94
C MET A 12 -16.66 0.56 8.42
N LEU A 13 -17.44 -0.36 7.87
CA LEU A 13 -17.71 -0.43 6.44
C LEU A 13 -18.32 0.87 5.89
N ILE A 14 -19.28 1.47 6.62
CA ILE A 14 -19.87 2.76 6.24
C ILE A 14 -18.81 3.88 6.28
N LYS A 15 -17.95 3.91 7.31
CA LYS A 15 -16.86 4.90 7.40
C LYS A 15 -15.87 4.77 6.26
N GLU A 16 -15.46 3.55 5.92
CA GLU A 16 -14.56 3.28 4.79
C GLU A 16 -15.20 3.68 3.46
N TYR A 17 -16.49 3.35 3.26
CA TYR A 17 -17.21 3.75 2.06
C TYR A 17 -17.28 5.27 1.92
N LEU A 18 -17.62 6.00 2.99
CA LEU A 18 -17.64 7.45 2.98
C LEU A 18 -16.24 8.04 2.72
N ALA A 19 -15.21 7.49 3.34
CA ALA A 19 -13.83 7.89 3.09
C ALA A 19 -13.45 7.68 1.61
N HIS A 20 -13.75 6.50 1.05
CA HIS A 20 -13.54 6.21 -0.37
C HIS A 20 -14.28 7.20 -1.28
N GLN A 21 -15.55 7.56 -0.98
CA GLN A 21 -16.29 8.52 -1.78
C GLN A 21 -15.67 9.92 -1.77
N LEU A 22 -15.04 10.32 -0.67
CA LEU A 22 -14.40 11.63 -0.54
C LEU A 22 -13.09 11.74 -1.32
N ILE A 23 -12.36 10.65 -1.53
CA ILE A 23 -11.08 10.63 -2.25
C ILE A 23 -11.20 11.33 -3.61
N GLY A 24 -10.28 12.25 -3.93
CA GLY A 24 -10.26 13.02 -5.19
C GLY A 24 -11.30 14.14 -5.29
N THR A 25 -12.10 14.37 -4.25
CA THR A 25 -13.09 15.45 -4.26
C THR A 25 -12.57 16.75 -3.61
N SER A 26 -13.22 17.87 -3.89
CA SER A 26 -12.93 19.13 -3.19
C SER A 26 -13.18 19.05 -1.69
N LEU A 27 -14.08 18.16 -1.25
CA LEU A 27 -14.36 17.91 0.16
C LEU A 27 -13.22 17.17 0.84
N GLU A 28 -12.51 16.27 0.15
CA GLU A 28 -11.29 15.66 0.68
C GLU A 28 -10.24 16.73 1.00
N LYS A 29 -10.00 17.66 0.06
CA LYS A 29 -9.04 18.76 0.27
C LYS A 29 -9.44 19.66 1.46
N ALA A 30 -10.73 19.90 1.65
CA ALA A 30 -11.24 20.64 2.81
C ALA A 30 -11.12 19.83 4.11
N ALA A 31 -11.47 18.55 4.08
CA ALA A 31 -11.36 17.64 5.22
C ALA A 31 -9.88 17.39 5.60
N SER A 32 -8.97 17.30 4.63
CA SER A 32 -7.54 17.22 4.84
C SER A 32 -7.00 18.46 5.57
N LYS A 33 -7.36 19.68 5.11
CA LYS A 33 -6.97 20.93 5.80
C LYS A 33 -7.50 21.01 7.23
N LEU A 34 -8.75 20.59 7.45
CA LEU A 34 -9.33 20.54 8.80
C LEU A 34 -8.63 19.50 9.68
N ARG A 35 -8.35 18.33 9.11
CA ARG A 35 -7.59 17.25 9.76
C ARG A 35 -6.17 17.71 10.10
N ASP A 36 -5.48 18.43 9.22
CA ASP A 36 -4.14 18.95 9.47
C ASP A 36 -4.14 20.01 10.57
N PHE A 37 -5.20 20.81 10.66
CA PHE A 37 -5.40 21.73 11.79
C PHE A 37 -5.63 20.98 13.10
N THR A 38 -6.51 19.97 13.12
CA THR A 38 -6.72 19.13 14.31
C THR A 38 -5.48 18.30 14.66
N LYS A 39 -4.78 17.75 13.67
CA LYS A 39 -3.48 17.06 13.85
C LYS A 39 -2.42 17.97 14.46
N THR A 40 -2.39 19.26 14.12
CA THR A 40 -1.46 20.21 14.72
C THR A 40 -1.70 20.37 16.22
N LEU A 41 -2.95 20.31 16.66
CA LEU A 41 -3.30 20.32 18.07
C LEU A 41 -2.99 18.97 18.77
N GLU A 42 -3.22 17.85 18.07
CA GLU A 42 -2.89 16.50 18.57
C GLU A 42 -1.38 16.26 18.59
N ARG A 43 -0.62 16.71 17.59
CA ARG A 43 0.86 16.67 17.57
C ARG A 43 1.47 17.28 18.82
N ARG A 44 0.86 18.34 19.37
CA ARG A 44 1.33 18.97 20.62
C ARG A 44 1.06 18.10 21.86
N LYS A 45 0.05 17.24 21.81
CA LYS A 45 -0.36 16.35 22.91
C LYS A 45 0.32 14.98 22.82
N HIS A 46 0.66 14.53 21.59
CA HIS A 46 1.17 13.22 21.25
C HIS A 46 2.44 13.31 20.40
N PRO A 47 3.59 13.69 21.00
CA PRO A 47 4.86 13.81 20.27
C PRO A 47 5.29 12.49 19.59
N GLU A 48 4.88 11.35 20.13
CA GLU A 48 5.15 10.00 19.61
C GLU A 48 4.53 9.74 18.22
N LEU A 49 3.47 10.46 17.87
CA LEU A 49 2.83 10.34 16.54
C LEU A 49 3.46 11.26 15.48
N HIS A 50 4.41 12.09 15.87
CA HIS A 50 4.99 13.11 14.98
C HIS A 50 5.65 12.47 13.75
N GLU A 51 6.38 11.38 13.94
CA GLU A 51 7.08 10.69 12.84
C GLU A 51 6.09 10.03 11.88
N ILE A 52 5.03 9.40 12.37
CA ILE A 52 3.98 8.78 11.53
C ILE A 52 3.32 9.81 10.60
N TYR A 53 3.02 11.00 11.12
CA TYR A 53 2.44 12.08 10.31
C TYR A 53 3.45 12.64 9.30
N ALA A 54 4.71 12.78 9.72
CA ALA A 54 5.78 13.24 8.85
C ALA A 54 6.03 12.25 7.70
N GLU A 55 5.93 10.94 7.96
CA GLU A 55 6.12 9.91 6.93
C GLU A 55 5.02 9.95 5.86
N SER A 56 3.76 10.17 6.26
CA SER A 56 2.67 10.37 5.28
C SER A 56 2.90 11.56 4.36
N GLU A 57 3.38 12.70 4.90
CA GLU A 57 3.71 13.90 4.13
C GLU A 57 4.92 13.65 3.19
N ARG A 58 5.93 12.94 3.67
CA ARG A 58 7.11 12.55 2.88
C ARG A 58 6.74 11.59 1.75
N THR A 59 5.84 10.64 2.01
CA THR A 59 5.33 9.71 1.00
C THR A 59 4.65 10.47 -0.14
N GLU A 60 3.78 11.43 0.17
CA GLU A 60 3.13 12.28 -0.82
C GLU A 60 4.15 13.11 -1.62
N LEU A 61 5.13 13.72 -0.94
CA LEU A 61 6.20 14.47 -1.59
C LEU A 61 7.06 13.59 -2.51
N ALA A 62 7.35 12.35 -2.10
CA ALA A 62 8.12 11.42 -2.91
C ALA A 62 7.35 11.03 -4.18
N ILE A 63 6.08 10.68 -4.05
CA ILE A 63 5.19 10.36 -5.18
C ILE A 63 5.13 11.54 -6.17
N ASN A 64 4.92 12.77 -5.67
CA ASN A 64 4.92 13.99 -6.49
C ASN A 64 6.23 14.22 -7.24
N ARG A 65 7.37 13.81 -6.67
CA ARG A 65 8.69 13.98 -7.29
C ARG A 65 9.02 12.89 -8.32
N ILE A 66 8.45 11.69 -8.15
CA ILE A 66 8.73 10.52 -8.99
C ILE A 66 7.84 10.52 -10.23
N ILE A 67 6.53 10.74 -10.08
CA ILE A 67 5.54 10.53 -11.12
C ILE A 67 5.47 11.73 -12.07
N ASN A 68 5.49 11.45 -13.37
CA ASN A 68 5.23 12.43 -14.41
C ASN A 68 3.91 12.13 -15.16
N SER A 69 3.45 13.05 -16.00
CA SER A 69 2.11 13.02 -16.60
C SER A 69 1.79 11.82 -17.50
N SER A 70 2.79 11.08 -17.96
CA SER A 70 2.61 9.93 -18.86
C SER A 70 3.16 8.60 -18.30
N MET A 71 3.56 8.57 -17.03
CA MET A 71 4.15 7.40 -16.41
C MET A 71 3.08 6.32 -16.17
N HIS A 72 3.37 5.07 -16.53
CA HIS A 72 2.53 3.93 -16.20
C HIS A 72 2.86 3.45 -14.78
N CYS A 73 1.84 3.31 -13.95
CA CYS A 73 2.01 3.03 -12.53
C CYS A 73 1.19 1.83 -12.07
N ILE A 74 1.68 1.17 -11.02
CA ILE A 74 0.98 0.06 -10.35
C ILE A 74 0.79 0.39 -8.88
N ASP A 75 -0.44 0.17 -8.37
CA ASP A 75 -0.79 0.28 -6.93
C ASP A 75 -1.19 -1.10 -6.41
N ILE A 76 -0.29 -1.74 -5.66
CA ILE A 76 -0.48 -3.07 -5.08
C ILE A 76 -0.94 -2.91 -3.63
N GLY A 77 -2.12 -3.44 -3.30
CA GLY A 77 -2.81 -3.15 -2.06
C GLY A 77 -3.46 -1.76 -2.10
N ALA A 78 -4.30 -1.53 -3.12
CA ALA A 78 -4.87 -0.20 -3.39
C ALA A 78 -5.86 0.27 -2.32
N HIS A 79 -6.37 -0.64 -1.47
CA HIS A 79 -7.23 -0.36 -0.34
C HIS A 79 -8.44 0.53 -0.71
N LEU A 80 -8.52 1.79 -0.23
CA LEU A 80 -9.58 2.72 -0.57
C LEU A 80 -9.28 3.57 -1.82
N GLY A 81 -8.09 3.44 -2.40
CA GLY A 81 -7.69 4.11 -3.63
C GLY A 81 -7.08 5.50 -3.46
N SER A 82 -6.61 5.87 -2.28
CA SER A 82 -5.98 7.19 -2.06
C SER A 82 -4.73 7.38 -2.92
N VAL A 83 -3.83 6.37 -2.94
CA VAL A 83 -2.62 6.41 -3.76
C VAL A 83 -2.98 6.32 -5.24
N LEU A 84 -3.91 5.44 -5.62
CA LEU A 84 -4.36 5.33 -7.00
C LEU A 84 -4.95 6.65 -7.52
N ASN A 85 -5.73 7.37 -6.70
CA ASN A 85 -6.23 8.69 -7.06
C ASN A 85 -5.10 9.69 -7.29
N HIS A 86 -4.11 9.71 -6.39
CA HIS A 86 -2.96 10.59 -6.50
C HIS A 86 -2.14 10.30 -7.76
N ILE A 87 -1.93 9.01 -8.07
CA ILE A 87 -1.31 8.55 -9.32
C ILE A 87 -2.07 9.09 -10.54
N HIS A 88 -3.40 8.97 -10.54
CA HIS A 88 -4.25 9.47 -11.63
C HIS A 88 -4.17 10.99 -11.82
N GLU A 89 -4.10 11.75 -10.71
CA GLU A 89 -3.96 13.21 -10.78
C GLU A 89 -2.60 13.62 -11.36
N LEU A 90 -1.52 12.89 -11.02
CA LEU A 90 -0.15 13.20 -11.47
C LEU A 90 0.15 12.68 -12.87
N SER A 91 -0.43 11.55 -13.25
CA SER A 91 -0.18 10.88 -14.52
C SER A 91 -1.48 10.60 -15.29
N PRO A 92 -2.19 11.64 -15.75
CA PRO A 92 -3.48 11.49 -16.43
C PRO A 92 -3.37 10.77 -17.78
N ASP A 93 -2.20 10.80 -18.43
CA ASP A 93 -1.94 10.14 -19.71
C ASP A 93 -1.37 8.72 -19.54
N GLY A 94 -1.08 8.32 -18.30
CA GLY A 94 -0.56 7.01 -17.97
C GLY A 94 -1.65 5.93 -17.95
N LYS A 95 -1.24 4.67 -18.18
CA LYS A 95 -2.08 3.50 -17.89
C LYS A 95 -1.76 3.01 -16.49
N HIS A 96 -2.78 2.80 -15.68
CA HIS A 96 -2.60 2.41 -14.29
C HIS A 96 -3.24 1.07 -14.02
N ILE A 97 -2.56 0.25 -13.23
CA ILE A 97 -2.99 -1.07 -12.77
C ILE A 97 -3.09 -1.02 -11.24
N ALA A 98 -4.12 -1.64 -10.69
CA ALA A 98 -4.25 -1.79 -9.25
C ALA A 98 -4.68 -3.22 -8.87
N ALA A 99 -4.20 -3.70 -7.73
CA ALA A 99 -4.60 -4.96 -7.14
C ALA A 99 -5.17 -4.76 -5.74
N GLU A 100 -6.36 -5.31 -5.50
CA GLU A 100 -7.04 -5.25 -4.19
C GLU A 100 -7.83 -6.55 -3.98
N PRO A 101 -7.45 -7.41 -3.02
CA PRO A 101 -8.10 -8.70 -2.83
C PRO A 101 -9.48 -8.63 -2.19
N ILE A 102 -9.79 -7.59 -1.39
CA ILE A 102 -11.05 -7.48 -0.65
C ILE A 102 -12.20 -7.15 -1.63
N PRO A 103 -13.24 -8.01 -1.75
CA PRO A 103 -14.24 -7.90 -2.82
C PRO A 103 -14.97 -6.57 -2.87
N TYR A 104 -15.40 -6.02 -1.73
CA TYR A 104 -16.16 -4.76 -1.71
C TYR A 104 -15.26 -3.56 -2.05
N LYS A 105 -13.98 -3.56 -1.65
CA LYS A 105 -13.01 -2.52 -2.01
C LYS A 105 -12.68 -2.56 -3.49
N TYR A 106 -12.39 -3.76 -4.02
CA TYR A 106 -12.23 -3.95 -5.46
C TYR A 106 -13.40 -3.34 -6.24
N GLN A 107 -14.65 -3.63 -5.82
CA GLN A 107 -15.82 -3.09 -6.50
C GLN A 107 -15.92 -1.57 -6.42
N TRP A 108 -15.57 -0.98 -5.27
CA TRP A 108 -15.51 0.47 -5.11
C TRP A 108 -14.46 1.11 -6.00
N LEU A 109 -13.25 0.55 -6.04
CA LEU A 109 -12.16 1.01 -6.90
C LEU A 109 -12.56 0.95 -8.37
N LYS A 110 -13.12 -0.18 -8.82
CA LYS A 110 -13.55 -0.37 -10.20
C LYS A 110 -14.60 0.65 -10.65
N ASN A 111 -15.52 0.98 -9.76
CA ASN A 111 -16.56 1.98 -10.05
C ASN A 111 -15.99 3.42 -10.11
N LYS A 112 -15.00 3.71 -9.26
CA LYS A 112 -14.43 5.05 -9.12
C LYS A 112 -13.38 5.35 -10.17
N PHE A 113 -12.59 4.35 -10.57
CA PHE A 113 -11.46 4.49 -11.49
C PHE A 113 -11.69 3.67 -12.78
N PRO A 114 -12.67 4.05 -13.62
CA PRO A 114 -13.03 3.26 -14.81
C PRO A 114 -11.90 3.18 -15.85
N ASN A 115 -10.92 4.10 -15.79
CA ASN A 115 -9.76 4.14 -16.69
C ASN A 115 -8.55 3.34 -16.15
N ALA A 116 -8.60 2.85 -14.92
CA ALA A 116 -7.58 1.96 -14.36
C ALA A 116 -7.98 0.50 -14.55
N GLU A 117 -7.01 -0.36 -14.79
CA GLU A 117 -7.21 -1.79 -14.82
C GLU A 117 -7.06 -2.33 -13.38
N ILE A 118 -8.17 -2.78 -12.80
CA ILE A 118 -8.22 -3.18 -11.40
C ILE A 118 -8.49 -4.68 -11.30
N PHE A 119 -7.64 -5.38 -10.56
CA PHE A 119 -7.71 -6.83 -10.35
C PHE A 119 -8.13 -7.15 -8.92
N GLN A 120 -9.10 -8.06 -8.78
CA GLN A 120 -9.50 -8.61 -7.47
C GLN A 120 -8.61 -9.79 -7.10
N VAL A 121 -7.36 -9.51 -6.77
CA VAL A 121 -6.33 -10.52 -6.48
C VAL A 121 -5.38 -10.05 -5.38
N ALA A 122 -4.78 -11.00 -4.67
CA ALA A 122 -3.54 -10.77 -3.95
C ALA A 122 -2.36 -11.03 -4.90
N LEU A 123 -1.24 -10.33 -4.71
CA LEU A 123 -0.02 -10.57 -5.49
C LEU A 123 0.99 -11.39 -4.69
N SER A 124 1.64 -12.34 -5.36
CA SER A 124 2.65 -13.22 -4.77
C SER A 124 3.58 -13.76 -5.84
N ASP A 125 4.49 -14.67 -5.46
CA ASP A 125 5.40 -15.38 -6.35
C ASP A 125 4.80 -16.62 -7.02
N ALA A 126 3.56 -16.98 -6.68
CA ALA A 126 2.85 -18.14 -7.22
C ALA A 126 1.37 -17.85 -7.45
N ASN A 127 0.79 -18.56 -8.43
CA ASN A 127 -0.65 -18.51 -8.74
C ASN A 127 -1.41 -19.55 -7.92
N GLY A 128 -2.62 -19.22 -7.49
CA GLY A 128 -3.51 -20.15 -6.79
C GLY A 128 -4.58 -19.46 -5.98
N GLU A 129 -5.36 -20.24 -5.26
CA GLU A 129 -6.31 -19.74 -4.25
C GLU A 129 -5.67 -19.85 -2.86
N VAL A 130 -5.76 -18.78 -2.08
CA VAL A 130 -5.13 -18.68 -0.76
C VAL A 130 -6.11 -18.11 0.28
N ASP A 131 -5.81 -18.35 1.56
CA ASP A 131 -6.50 -17.71 2.66
C ASP A 131 -6.01 -16.28 2.82
N PHE A 132 -6.96 -15.35 2.92
CA PHE A 132 -6.73 -13.94 3.21
C PHE A 132 -7.45 -13.57 4.51
N TYR A 133 -6.74 -12.99 5.43
CA TYR A 133 -7.22 -12.68 6.78
C TYR A 133 -7.72 -11.24 6.82
N LEU A 134 -9.03 -11.06 6.68
CA LEU A 134 -9.69 -9.77 6.77
C LEU A 134 -9.91 -9.40 8.22
N GLN A 135 -9.52 -8.19 8.61
CA GLN A 135 -9.80 -7.57 9.91
C GLN A 135 -10.83 -6.44 9.71
N PRO A 136 -12.14 -6.68 9.86
CA PRO A 136 -13.17 -5.71 9.48
C PRO A 136 -13.07 -4.37 10.20
N GLN A 137 -12.60 -4.35 11.45
CA GLN A 137 -12.43 -3.11 12.22
C GLN A 137 -11.14 -2.36 11.88
N ARG A 138 -10.20 -3.00 11.18
CA ARG A 138 -8.87 -2.49 10.84
C ARG A 138 -8.42 -3.05 9.49
N SER A 139 -9.22 -2.82 8.47
CA SER A 139 -9.06 -3.48 7.17
C SER A 139 -7.71 -3.19 6.47
N GLY A 140 -7.02 -2.11 6.85
CA GLY A 140 -5.66 -1.83 6.41
C GLY A 140 -4.61 -2.85 6.89
N PHE A 141 -4.89 -3.60 7.98
CA PHE A 141 -4.02 -4.67 8.49
C PHE A 141 -4.41 -6.06 8.02
N SER A 142 -5.22 -6.14 6.97
CA SER A 142 -5.65 -7.40 6.36
C SER A 142 -4.59 -7.89 5.36
N GLY A 143 -4.28 -9.19 5.39
CA GLY A 143 -3.21 -9.72 4.54
C GLY A 143 -3.25 -11.24 4.41
N LEU A 144 -2.27 -11.80 3.71
CA LEU A 144 -2.11 -13.25 3.52
C LEU A 144 -1.66 -13.97 4.79
N LYS A 145 -1.22 -13.25 5.79
CA LYS A 145 -0.83 -13.76 7.12
C LYS A 145 -1.36 -12.84 8.21
N LEU A 146 -1.66 -13.42 9.35
CA LEU A 146 -1.93 -12.64 10.55
C LEU A 146 -0.61 -12.20 11.20
N HIS A 147 -0.45 -10.93 11.45
CA HIS A 147 0.67 -10.42 12.22
C HIS A 147 0.20 -9.80 13.53
N SER A 148 1.09 -9.80 14.53
CA SER A 148 0.78 -9.53 15.95
C SER A 148 0.51 -8.07 16.31
N SER A 149 0.52 -7.14 15.35
CA SER A 149 0.22 -5.72 15.56
C SER A 149 -1.27 -5.42 15.83
N GLY A 150 -2.12 -6.47 15.89
CA GLY A 150 -3.54 -6.37 16.27
C GLY A 150 -3.78 -6.64 17.75
N SER A 151 -4.82 -6.00 18.33
CA SER A 151 -5.31 -6.39 19.66
C SER A 151 -5.75 -7.85 19.65
N ALA A 152 -5.53 -8.57 20.76
CA ALA A 152 -5.91 -9.99 20.91
C ALA A 152 -7.42 -10.28 20.66
N ASP A 153 -8.25 -9.23 20.63
CA ASP A 153 -9.71 -9.29 20.44
C ASP A 153 -10.16 -8.89 19.04
N ALA A 154 -9.24 -8.71 18.06
CA ALA A 154 -9.63 -8.34 16.70
C ALA A 154 -10.42 -9.49 16.05
N GLN A 155 -11.64 -9.20 15.58
CA GLN A 155 -12.39 -10.13 14.75
C GLN A 155 -11.64 -10.32 13.43
N VAL A 156 -11.43 -11.57 13.04
CA VAL A 156 -10.78 -11.97 11.80
C VAL A 156 -11.72 -12.83 11.00
N GLU A 157 -11.93 -12.46 9.75
CA GLU A 157 -12.66 -13.25 8.77
C GLU A 157 -11.67 -13.84 7.78
N VAL A 158 -11.84 -15.11 7.41
CA VAL A 158 -11.00 -15.75 6.40
C VAL A 158 -11.73 -15.75 5.07
N LEU A 159 -11.15 -15.04 4.10
CA LEU A 159 -11.63 -14.99 2.72
C LEU A 159 -10.77 -15.90 1.84
N LYS A 160 -11.37 -16.60 0.89
CA LYS A 160 -10.63 -17.22 -0.21
C LYS A 160 -10.43 -16.20 -1.31
N VAL A 161 -9.19 -15.93 -1.66
CA VAL A 161 -8.83 -14.97 -2.71
C VAL A 161 -7.89 -15.60 -3.73
N ASN A 162 -8.02 -15.19 -4.98
CA ASN A 162 -7.06 -15.55 -6.01
C ASN A 162 -5.74 -14.83 -5.74
N CYS A 163 -4.66 -15.59 -5.82
CA CYS A 163 -3.30 -15.08 -5.76
C CYS A 163 -2.65 -15.25 -7.13
N VAL A 164 -1.97 -14.22 -7.64
CA VAL A 164 -1.36 -14.24 -8.96
C VAL A 164 0.01 -13.56 -8.93
N ARG A 165 0.83 -13.85 -9.93
CA ARG A 165 2.09 -13.15 -10.15
C ARG A 165 1.84 -11.81 -10.83
N LEU A 166 2.62 -10.80 -10.46
CA LEU A 166 2.54 -9.49 -11.10
C LEU A 166 2.84 -9.58 -12.62
N ASP A 167 3.80 -10.40 -13.01
CA ASP A 167 4.16 -10.65 -14.41
C ASP A 167 3.01 -11.23 -15.26
N ASP A 168 2.01 -11.86 -14.63
CA ASP A 168 0.89 -12.49 -15.34
C ASP A 168 -0.27 -11.51 -15.61
N ILE A 169 -0.33 -10.39 -14.89
CA ILE A 169 -1.41 -9.41 -15.03
C ILE A 169 -0.97 -8.11 -15.72
N VAL A 170 0.34 -7.85 -15.79
CA VAL A 170 0.86 -6.65 -16.45
C VAL A 170 1.24 -6.96 -17.89
N PRO A 171 0.71 -6.23 -18.89
CA PRO A 171 1.11 -6.40 -20.27
C PRO A 171 2.64 -6.27 -20.43
N PRO A 172 3.32 -7.22 -21.09
CA PRO A 172 4.78 -7.26 -21.13
C PRO A 172 5.41 -6.04 -21.84
N ASP A 173 4.63 -5.34 -22.68
CA ASP A 173 5.09 -4.16 -23.44
C ASP A 173 4.66 -2.83 -22.79
N LEU A 174 4.10 -2.87 -21.58
CA LEU A 174 3.73 -1.67 -20.84
C LEU A 174 4.92 -1.22 -19.96
N PRO A 175 5.60 -0.10 -20.29
CA PRO A 175 6.79 0.36 -19.59
C PRO A 175 6.43 0.97 -18.23
N ILE A 176 6.38 0.13 -17.20
CA ILE A 176 6.06 0.57 -15.85
C ILE A 176 7.20 1.43 -15.29
N GLY A 177 6.87 2.64 -14.82
CA GLY A 177 7.83 3.57 -14.21
C GLY A 177 7.74 3.65 -12.70
N PHE A 178 6.60 3.31 -12.11
CA PHE A 178 6.39 3.38 -10.67
C PHE A 178 5.52 2.22 -10.16
N ILE A 179 5.89 1.66 -9.02
CA ILE A 179 5.12 0.64 -8.30
C ILE A 179 5.02 1.04 -6.82
N LYS A 180 3.80 1.12 -6.28
CA LYS A 180 3.58 1.14 -4.83
C LYS A 180 3.19 -0.26 -4.38
N ILE A 181 3.76 -0.72 -3.26
CA ILE A 181 3.45 -2.02 -2.65
C ILE A 181 3.19 -1.82 -1.15
N ASP A 182 2.02 -2.26 -0.71
CA ASP A 182 1.62 -2.21 0.69
C ASP A 182 0.61 -3.35 0.91
N VAL A 183 1.12 -4.51 1.31
CA VAL A 183 0.38 -5.78 1.37
C VAL A 183 0.63 -6.55 2.67
N GLU A 184 1.03 -5.80 3.71
CA GLU A 184 1.13 -6.29 5.09
C GLU A 184 2.07 -7.51 5.24
N GLY A 185 3.29 -7.37 4.68
CA GLY A 185 4.39 -8.34 4.79
C GLY A 185 4.58 -9.27 3.59
N GLY A 186 3.68 -9.21 2.60
CA GLY A 186 3.78 -9.98 1.35
C GLY A 186 4.62 -9.31 0.25
N GLU A 187 5.29 -8.19 0.55
CA GLU A 187 5.98 -7.34 -0.42
C GLU A 187 7.05 -8.11 -1.21
N LEU A 188 7.88 -8.90 -0.52
CA LEU A 188 8.93 -9.68 -1.18
C LEU A 188 8.36 -10.75 -2.13
N ALA A 189 7.25 -11.39 -1.75
CA ALA A 189 6.60 -12.38 -2.62
C ALA A 189 5.97 -11.69 -3.85
N ALA A 190 5.31 -10.53 -3.67
CA ALA A 190 4.77 -9.75 -4.77
C ALA A 190 5.88 -9.29 -5.74
N LEU A 191 7.03 -8.83 -5.22
CA LEU A 191 8.20 -8.45 -6.01
C LEU A 191 8.77 -9.62 -6.80
N ARG A 192 8.91 -10.82 -6.20
CA ARG A 192 9.33 -12.04 -6.88
C ARG A 192 8.37 -12.44 -8.01
N GLY A 193 7.07 -12.22 -7.81
CA GLY A 193 6.08 -12.40 -8.86
C GLY A 193 6.20 -11.43 -10.03
N GLY A 194 6.98 -10.36 -9.91
CA GLY A 194 7.17 -9.30 -10.91
C GLY A 194 8.60 -9.20 -11.45
N GLU A 195 9.45 -10.19 -11.26
CA GLU A 195 10.89 -10.11 -11.63
C GLU A 195 11.12 -9.75 -13.10
N ASN A 196 10.27 -10.18 -14.04
CA ASN A 196 10.41 -9.82 -15.45
C ASN A 196 10.19 -8.32 -15.68
N ILE A 197 9.19 -7.74 -15.01
CA ILE A 197 8.89 -6.30 -15.08
C ILE A 197 10.01 -5.50 -14.42
N LEU A 198 10.48 -5.94 -13.25
CA LEU A 198 11.56 -5.29 -12.52
C LEU A 198 12.86 -5.28 -13.34
N ASN A 199 13.23 -6.40 -13.95
CA ASN A 199 14.44 -6.51 -14.77
C ASN A 199 14.33 -5.73 -16.09
N ARG A 200 13.12 -5.64 -16.67
CA ARG A 200 12.93 -5.00 -17.98
C ARG A 200 12.81 -3.49 -17.88
N TYR A 201 12.09 -2.97 -16.89
CA TYR A 201 11.72 -1.55 -16.82
C TYR A 201 12.36 -0.78 -15.69
N HIS A 202 12.89 -1.46 -14.69
CA HIS A 202 13.50 -0.83 -13.51
C HIS A 202 12.62 0.29 -12.90
N PRO A 203 11.31 0.02 -12.62
CA PRO A 203 10.43 1.03 -12.05
C PRO A 203 10.94 1.50 -10.68
N THR A 204 10.68 2.75 -10.33
CA THR A 204 10.84 3.18 -8.92
C THR A 204 9.80 2.46 -8.06
N ILE A 205 10.24 1.90 -6.94
CA ILE A 205 9.38 1.11 -6.05
C ILE A 205 9.26 1.83 -4.70
N LEU A 206 8.02 2.11 -4.31
CA LEU A 206 7.67 2.57 -2.97
C LEU A 206 6.99 1.42 -2.23
N PHE A 207 7.56 0.98 -1.12
CA PHE A 207 7.02 -0.17 -0.39
C PHE A 207 7.07 0.03 1.12
N GLU A 208 6.13 -0.57 1.81
CA GLU A 208 6.17 -0.66 3.26
C GLU A 208 7.04 -1.87 3.68
N CYS A 209 7.81 -1.72 4.76
CA CYS A 209 8.65 -2.80 5.25
C CYS A 209 8.70 -2.74 6.77
N ALA A 210 7.79 -3.45 7.42
CA ALA A 210 7.71 -3.56 8.87
C ALA A 210 8.22 -4.92 9.36
N GLN A 211 9.07 -4.93 10.39
CA GLN A 211 9.65 -6.17 10.94
C GLN A 211 8.58 -7.18 11.38
N SER A 212 7.50 -6.70 12.02
CA SER A 212 6.40 -7.55 12.49
C SER A 212 5.68 -8.26 11.33
N ALA A 213 5.50 -7.57 10.21
CA ALA A 213 4.87 -8.09 9.01
C ALA A 213 5.79 -9.11 8.29
N LEU A 214 7.08 -8.80 8.15
CA LEU A 214 8.07 -9.75 7.61
C LEU A 214 8.14 -11.04 8.43
N ASN A 215 8.13 -10.95 9.77
CA ASN A 215 8.16 -12.11 10.65
C ASN A 215 6.96 -13.04 10.42
N ALA A 216 5.76 -12.50 10.21
CA ALA A 216 4.56 -13.29 9.92
C ALA A 216 4.69 -14.09 8.62
N HIS A 217 5.46 -13.57 7.67
CA HIS A 217 5.75 -14.22 6.38
C HIS A 217 7.02 -15.06 6.39
N ASN A 218 7.72 -15.21 7.53
CA ASN A 218 9.03 -15.88 7.64
C ASN A 218 10.07 -15.30 6.68
N VAL A 219 10.03 -14.00 6.46
CA VAL A 219 10.97 -13.24 5.62
C VAL A 219 11.94 -12.50 6.53
N SER A 220 13.24 -12.62 6.26
CA SER A 220 14.26 -11.84 6.95
C SER A 220 14.50 -10.50 6.24
N GLN A 221 14.95 -9.50 7.00
CA GLN A 221 15.40 -8.22 6.45
C GLN A 221 16.50 -8.41 5.39
N SER A 222 17.43 -9.36 5.61
CA SER A 222 18.49 -9.66 4.65
C SER A 222 17.94 -10.14 3.30
N GLN A 223 16.90 -10.98 3.31
CA GLN A 223 16.26 -11.42 2.06
C GLN A 223 15.66 -10.27 1.27
N VAL A 224 15.09 -9.27 1.93
CA VAL A 224 14.57 -8.06 1.26
C VAL A 224 15.73 -7.25 0.68
N TYR A 225 16.76 -6.96 1.47
CA TYR A 225 17.91 -6.20 1.02
C TYR A 225 18.62 -6.87 -0.15
N ASP A 226 18.92 -8.18 -0.04
CA ASP A 226 19.62 -8.96 -1.04
C ASP A 226 18.83 -9.06 -2.34
N PHE A 227 17.48 -9.18 -2.26
CA PHE A 227 16.61 -9.15 -3.44
C PHE A 227 16.78 -7.86 -4.23
N PHE A 228 16.65 -6.71 -3.59
CA PHE A 228 16.79 -5.42 -4.25
C PHE A 228 18.21 -5.22 -4.83
N ARG A 229 19.23 -5.61 -4.09
CA ARG A 229 20.62 -5.51 -4.57
C ARG A 229 20.89 -6.43 -5.76
N ALA A 230 20.36 -7.64 -5.75
CA ALA A 230 20.50 -8.59 -6.87
C ALA A 230 19.86 -8.07 -8.17
N HIS A 231 18.79 -7.26 -8.05
CA HIS A 231 18.10 -6.64 -9.18
C HIS A 231 18.61 -5.21 -9.52
N GLY A 232 19.74 -4.79 -8.95
CA GLY A 232 20.37 -3.50 -9.27
C GLY A 232 19.73 -2.27 -8.61
N TYR A 233 18.86 -2.46 -7.62
CA TYR A 233 18.24 -1.37 -6.90
C TYR A 233 19.10 -0.85 -5.75
N SER A 234 18.90 0.42 -5.41
CA SER A 234 19.39 1.06 -4.21
C SER A 234 18.23 1.38 -3.29
N LEU A 235 18.39 1.13 -1.98
CA LEU A 235 17.37 1.34 -0.95
C LEU A 235 17.59 2.65 -0.21
N PHE A 236 16.50 3.34 0.10
CA PHE A 236 16.50 4.59 0.85
C PHE A 236 15.34 4.60 1.85
N LEU A 237 15.50 5.29 2.97
CA LEU A 237 14.35 5.85 3.67
C LEU A 237 13.83 7.04 2.87
N ILE A 238 12.51 7.23 2.86
CA ILE A 238 11.89 8.33 2.07
C ILE A 238 12.50 9.69 2.45
N LYS A 239 12.72 9.94 3.75
CA LYS A 239 13.33 11.18 4.24
C LYS A 239 14.73 11.42 3.67
N ASP A 240 15.54 10.35 3.57
CA ASP A 240 16.92 10.43 3.08
C ASP A 240 16.96 10.62 1.57
N TRP A 241 16.08 9.93 0.84
CA TRP A 241 15.94 10.13 -0.60
C TRP A 241 15.49 11.56 -0.95
N LEU A 242 14.52 12.11 -0.21
CA LEU A 242 14.06 13.49 -0.40
C LEU A 242 15.16 14.52 -0.10
N ALA A 243 16.03 14.23 0.85
CA ALA A 243 17.18 15.06 1.21
C ALA A 243 18.38 14.93 0.26
N GLY A 244 18.37 13.93 -0.67
CA GLY A 244 19.48 13.67 -1.57
C GLY A 244 20.66 12.96 -0.90
N ASN A 245 20.40 12.23 0.19
CA ASN A 245 21.40 11.42 0.88
C ASN A 245 21.77 10.17 0.09
N GLU A 246 22.84 9.50 0.48
CA GLU A 246 23.29 8.24 -0.10
C GLU A 246 22.34 7.08 0.22
N PRO A 247 22.31 6.03 -0.63
CA PRO A 247 21.56 4.82 -0.36
C PRO A 247 21.97 4.16 0.95
N LEU A 248 21.03 3.44 1.57
CA LEU A 248 21.29 2.67 2.78
C LEU A 248 22.33 1.56 2.52
N THR A 249 23.32 1.45 3.41
CA THR A 249 24.12 0.24 3.52
C THR A 249 23.27 -0.89 4.12
N TYR A 250 23.78 -2.12 4.07
CA TYR A 250 23.11 -3.27 4.69
C TYR A 250 22.84 -3.03 6.19
N GLU A 251 23.84 -2.57 6.94
CA GLU A 251 23.72 -2.32 8.38
C GLU A 251 22.71 -1.21 8.68
N GLN A 252 22.69 -0.15 7.87
CA GLN A 252 21.72 0.94 8.00
C GLN A 252 20.30 0.47 7.71
N PHE A 253 20.11 -0.38 6.69
CA PHE A 253 18.80 -0.96 6.39
C PHE A 253 18.27 -1.82 7.53
N ILE A 254 19.10 -2.74 8.06
CA ILE A 254 18.72 -3.58 9.20
C ILE A 254 18.32 -2.71 10.40
N LYS A 255 19.14 -1.72 10.74
CA LYS A 255 18.90 -0.83 11.88
C LYS A 255 17.65 0.05 11.70
N SER A 256 17.27 0.38 10.48
CA SER A 256 16.10 1.22 10.22
C SER A 256 14.77 0.54 10.52
N MET A 257 14.78 -0.77 10.73
CA MET A 257 13.61 -1.61 10.99
C MET A 257 13.50 -2.04 12.48
N GLU A 258 14.52 -1.73 13.30
CA GLU A 258 14.52 -1.97 14.76
C GLU A 258 13.71 -0.86 15.49
#